data_6ebeeb8fe372d3dd6e5c7a897e97cebd
#
_entry.id   6ebeeb8fe372d3dd6e5c7a897e97cebd
#
_cell.length_a   1.000
_cell.length_b   1.000
_cell.length_c   1.000
_cell.angle_alpha   90.00
_cell.angle_beta   90.00
_cell.angle_gamma   90.00
#
_symmetry.space_group_name_H-M   'P 1'
#
loop_
_entity.id
_entity.type
_entity.pdbx_description
1 polymer ?
#
loop_
_entity_poly.entity_id
_entity_poly.type
_entity_poly.pdbx_seq_one_letter_code
_entity_poly.pdbx_strand_id
1 'polypeptide(L)'
;YYLPHKKLKIQKCEKIALSGNSGSSFGPHLHFEIRETKNQIPINPLSEGINIDDDIPPYINGLKLYSINNAIIDNEKNDKILKLNLINGKYKTKEIPVIKGDFGIGISTFDRSNNSKNKNGVYEIKIYIDKVLFYKFIADKLNFNTTRYINAYIDYKENKTNKIKYHKCFRYNNNKLKNYKKIINNGIINVNDSNMHHVKIEISDINKAHELQKGILIKKGLASGNLTNPISAGIKFVLDTRGITSLV
;
A
#
# COMPACT_ATOMS: atom_id res chain seq x y z
N TYR A 1 -22.14 -15.93 -22.47
CA TYR A 1 -23.53 -16.33 -22.25
C TYR A 1 -23.99 -15.75 -20.92
N TYR A 2 -25.14 -15.06 -20.92
CA TYR A 2 -25.81 -14.62 -19.71
C TYR A 2 -26.84 -15.69 -19.30
N LEU A 3 -26.69 -16.24 -18.12
CA LEU A 3 -27.67 -17.15 -17.53
C LEU A 3 -28.56 -16.37 -16.56
N PRO A 4 -29.87 -16.33 -16.77
CA PRO A 4 -30.78 -15.68 -15.85
C PRO A 4 -30.71 -16.29 -14.46
N HIS A 5 -30.94 -15.46 -13.45
CA HIS A 5 -31.04 -15.87 -12.06
C HIS A 5 -32.07 -17.04 -11.91
N LYS A 6 -31.70 -18.06 -11.16
CA LYS A 6 -32.49 -19.29 -10.91
C LYS A 6 -32.64 -20.27 -12.08
N LYS A 7 -32.03 -20.04 -13.23
CA LYS A 7 -32.12 -20.99 -14.35
C LYS A 7 -31.31 -22.27 -14.10
N LEU A 8 -30.18 -22.18 -13.41
CA LEU A 8 -29.39 -23.34 -12.97
C LEU A 8 -29.39 -23.40 -11.45
N LYS A 9 -29.83 -24.51 -10.91
CA LYS A 9 -29.73 -24.83 -9.48
C LYS A 9 -28.52 -25.73 -9.29
N ILE A 10 -27.58 -25.30 -8.48
CA ILE A 10 -26.35 -26.05 -8.16
C ILE A 10 -26.37 -26.35 -6.68
N GLN A 11 -26.10 -27.59 -6.30
CA GLN A 11 -26.01 -28.00 -4.92
C GLN A 11 -24.57 -27.85 -4.40
N LYS A 12 -24.42 -27.70 -3.08
CA LYS A 12 -23.10 -27.70 -2.46
C LYS A 12 -22.36 -29.01 -2.79
N CYS A 13 -21.09 -28.91 -3.20
CA CYS A 13 -20.24 -30.02 -3.62
C CYS A 13 -20.61 -30.67 -4.98
N GLU A 14 -21.55 -30.14 -5.71
CA GLU A 14 -21.85 -30.59 -7.06
C GLU A 14 -20.70 -30.26 -8.01
N LYS A 15 -20.27 -31.25 -8.83
CA LYS A 15 -19.24 -31.05 -9.85
C LYS A 15 -19.83 -30.31 -11.04
N ILE A 16 -19.43 -29.05 -11.24
CA ILE A 16 -19.97 -28.21 -12.30
C ILE A 16 -19.07 -28.14 -13.54
N ALA A 17 -17.79 -28.39 -13.40
CA ALA A 17 -16.83 -28.35 -14.50
C ALA A 17 -15.51 -29.07 -14.15
N LEU A 18 -14.65 -29.21 -15.15
CA LEU A 18 -13.25 -29.57 -14.99
C LEU A 18 -12.39 -28.34 -15.15
N SER A 19 -11.36 -28.22 -14.31
CA SER A 19 -10.38 -27.14 -14.45
C SER A 19 -9.60 -27.31 -15.75
N GLY A 20 -9.54 -26.26 -16.57
CA GLY A 20 -8.83 -26.24 -17.84
C GLY A 20 -7.64 -25.27 -17.82
N ASN A 21 -6.89 -25.25 -18.92
CA ASN A 21 -5.76 -24.36 -19.13
C ASN A 21 -5.90 -23.61 -20.47
N SER A 22 -7.11 -23.15 -20.79
CA SER A 22 -7.37 -22.36 -22.01
C SER A 22 -7.03 -20.88 -21.77
N GLY A 23 -6.63 -20.18 -22.84
CA GLY A 23 -6.23 -18.79 -22.79
C GLY A 23 -4.77 -18.59 -22.35
N SER A 24 -4.44 -17.39 -21.88
CA SER A 24 -3.09 -17.05 -21.40
C SER A 24 -2.94 -17.45 -19.94
N SER A 25 -2.49 -18.68 -19.70
CA SER A 25 -2.35 -19.26 -18.36
C SER A 25 -1.10 -20.15 -18.25
N PHE A 26 -0.49 -20.16 -17.08
CA PHE A 26 0.68 -21.02 -16.77
C PHE A 26 0.31 -22.42 -16.25
N GLY A 27 -0.97 -22.71 -16.10
CA GLY A 27 -1.46 -24.00 -15.61
C GLY A 27 -2.95 -23.99 -15.31
N PRO A 28 -3.58 -25.19 -15.13
CA PRO A 28 -5.00 -25.29 -14.82
C PRO A 28 -5.34 -24.55 -13.53
N HIS A 29 -6.33 -23.66 -13.58
CA HIS A 29 -6.80 -22.91 -12.43
C HIS A 29 -8.28 -22.57 -12.56
N LEU A 30 -8.91 -22.24 -11.44
CA LEU A 30 -10.24 -21.64 -11.39
C LEU A 30 -10.10 -20.11 -11.40
N HIS A 31 -10.72 -19.47 -12.39
CA HIS A 31 -10.94 -18.04 -12.37
C HIS A 31 -12.29 -17.74 -11.74
N PHE A 32 -12.30 -16.99 -10.64
CA PHE A 32 -13.51 -16.61 -9.91
C PHE A 32 -13.55 -15.09 -9.70
N GLU A 33 -14.65 -14.47 -10.07
CA GLU A 33 -14.88 -13.03 -9.88
C GLU A 33 -16.29 -12.78 -9.35
N ILE A 34 -16.41 -11.78 -8.48
CA ILE A 34 -17.68 -11.14 -8.13
C ILE A 34 -17.70 -9.76 -8.78
N ARG A 35 -18.82 -9.41 -9.42
CA ARG A 35 -18.97 -8.14 -10.11
C ARG A 35 -20.27 -7.43 -9.74
N GLU A 36 -20.23 -6.11 -9.72
CA GLU A 36 -21.46 -5.30 -9.64
C GLU A 36 -22.37 -5.63 -10.81
N THR A 37 -23.63 -5.93 -10.55
CA THR A 37 -24.60 -6.30 -11.60
C THR A 37 -24.78 -5.19 -12.63
N LYS A 38 -24.83 -3.93 -12.20
CA LYS A 38 -25.12 -2.77 -13.06
C LYS A 38 -23.94 -2.42 -13.98
N ASN A 39 -22.73 -2.36 -13.44
CA ASN A 39 -21.58 -1.79 -14.13
C ASN A 39 -20.52 -2.84 -14.49
N GLN A 40 -20.75 -4.10 -14.09
CA GLN A 40 -19.82 -5.22 -14.29
C GLN A 40 -18.41 -4.94 -13.73
N ILE A 41 -18.31 -4.11 -12.70
CA ILE A 41 -17.05 -3.78 -12.04
C ILE A 41 -16.70 -4.90 -11.07
N PRO A 42 -15.51 -5.53 -11.21
CA PRO A 42 -15.02 -6.51 -10.24
C PRO A 42 -14.90 -5.91 -8.85
N ILE A 43 -15.38 -6.65 -7.88
CA ILE A 43 -15.33 -6.36 -6.45
C ILE A 43 -14.37 -7.35 -5.81
N ASN A 44 -13.70 -6.96 -4.74
CA ASN A 44 -12.88 -7.90 -3.98
C ASN A 44 -13.78 -8.99 -3.38
N PRO A 45 -13.63 -10.27 -3.77
CA PRO A 45 -14.52 -11.35 -3.30
C PRO A 45 -14.55 -11.52 -1.78
N LEU A 46 -13.46 -11.18 -1.10
CA LEU A 46 -13.38 -11.26 0.36
C LEU A 46 -14.29 -10.25 1.07
N SER A 47 -14.68 -9.15 0.38
CA SER A 47 -15.67 -8.21 0.92
C SER A 47 -17.11 -8.72 0.86
N GLU A 48 -17.34 -9.79 0.10
CA GLU A 48 -18.66 -10.35 -0.18
C GLU A 48 -18.94 -11.67 0.58
N GLY A 49 -18.27 -11.85 1.72
CA GLY A 49 -18.54 -13.00 2.61
C GLY A 49 -17.78 -14.29 2.25
N ILE A 50 -16.82 -14.21 1.33
CA ILE A 50 -15.87 -15.31 1.13
C ILE A 50 -14.80 -15.20 2.21
N ASN A 51 -14.89 -16.07 3.21
CA ASN A 51 -13.92 -16.10 4.29
C ASN A 51 -12.75 -17.01 3.92
N ILE A 52 -11.55 -16.47 4.04
CA ILE A 52 -10.30 -17.22 3.99
C ILE A 52 -9.65 -17.06 5.37
N ASP A 53 -9.25 -18.18 5.96
CA ASP A 53 -8.50 -18.14 7.22
C ASP A 53 -7.15 -17.48 6.96
N ASP A 54 -6.97 -16.33 7.57
CA ASP A 54 -5.77 -15.52 7.42
C ASP A 54 -5.50 -14.74 8.70
N ASP A 55 -4.44 -15.12 9.38
CA ASP A 55 -3.91 -14.47 10.58
C ASP A 55 -2.48 -13.95 10.38
N ILE A 56 -1.99 -13.99 9.12
CA ILE A 56 -0.66 -13.53 8.76
C ILE A 56 -0.72 -12.03 8.43
N PRO A 57 -0.05 -11.20 9.21
CA PRO A 57 -0.03 -9.77 8.91
C PRO A 57 0.75 -9.46 7.62
N PRO A 58 0.36 -8.42 6.85
CA PRO A 58 1.09 -7.98 5.69
C PRO A 58 2.56 -7.68 5.98
N TYR A 59 3.43 -8.05 5.07
CA TYR A 59 4.86 -7.80 5.14
C TYR A 59 5.23 -6.46 4.54
N ILE A 60 6.21 -5.79 5.13
CA ILE A 60 6.81 -4.58 4.57
C ILE A 60 8.26 -4.87 4.23
N ASN A 61 8.60 -4.73 2.95
CA ASN A 61 9.94 -4.99 2.43
C ASN A 61 10.77 -3.72 2.32
N GLY A 62 10.14 -2.56 2.15
CA GLY A 62 10.90 -1.33 1.95
C GLY A 62 10.03 -0.07 1.94
N LEU A 63 10.71 1.02 2.22
CA LEU A 63 10.18 2.37 2.17
C LEU A 63 11.08 3.20 1.27
N LYS A 64 10.48 3.93 0.32
CA LYS A 64 11.18 4.82 -0.61
C LYS A 64 10.61 6.22 -0.51
N LEU A 65 11.47 7.20 -0.46
CA LEU A 65 11.15 8.60 -0.58
C LEU A 65 11.48 9.06 -1.99
N TYR A 66 10.53 9.75 -2.61
CA TYR A 66 10.68 10.30 -3.94
C TYR A 66 10.92 11.80 -3.83
N SER A 67 12.04 12.28 -4.34
CA SER A 67 12.28 13.71 -4.49
C SER A 67 11.40 14.25 -5.62
N ILE A 68 10.53 15.19 -5.29
CA ILE A 68 9.59 15.84 -6.24
C ILE A 68 9.98 17.30 -6.35
N ASN A 69 9.90 17.88 -7.55
CA ASN A 69 10.25 19.28 -7.80
C ASN A 69 11.64 19.69 -7.26
N ASN A 70 12.64 18.80 -7.41
CA ASN A 70 14.00 19.02 -6.90
C ASN A 70 14.09 19.16 -5.36
N ALA A 71 13.20 18.53 -4.62
CA ALA A 71 13.34 18.46 -3.17
C ALA A 71 14.68 17.83 -2.76
N ILE A 72 15.20 18.28 -1.64
CA ILE A 72 16.46 17.80 -1.09
C ILE A 72 16.16 16.79 0.02
N ILE A 73 16.70 15.58 -0.12
CA ILE A 73 16.60 14.51 0.88
C ILE A 73 18.04 14.18 1.32
N ASP A 74 18.37 14.46 2.59
CA ASP A 74 19.74 14.27 3.15
C ASP A 74 20.84 14.89 2.28
N ASN A 75 20.65 16.15 1.89
CA ASN A 75 21.52 16.96 1.03
C ASN A 75 21.60 16.53 -0.44
N GLU A 76 20.77 15.59 -0.89
CA GLU A 76 20.73 15.14 -2.28
C GLU A 76 19.36 15.39 -2.92
N LYS A 77 19.34 15.64 -4.24
CA LYS A 77 18.10 15.78 -5.04
C LYS A 77 17.65 14.45 -5.66
N ASN A 78 17.92 13.36 -5.00
CA ASN A 78 17.64 12.01 -5.46
C ASN A 78 16.58 11.34 -4.59
N ASP A 79 15.89 10.34 -5.16
CA ASP A 79 15.08 9.41 -4.38
C ASP A 79 15.96 8.68 -3.34
N LYS A 80 15.36 8.39 -2.18
CA LYS A 80 16.07 7.68 -1.10
C LYS A 80 15.30 6.44 -0.65
N ILE A 81 15.95 5.29 -0.61
CA ILE A 81 15.43 4.07 -0.01
C ILE A 81 15.84 4.04 1.47
N LEU A 82 14.86 3.92 2.35
CA LEU A 82 15.08 3.84 3.79
C LEU A 82 15.13 2.39 4.25
N LYS A 83 16.19 2.05 4.98
CA LYS A 83 16.33 0.73 5.63
C LYS A 83 15.36 0.63 6.80
N LEU A 84 14.66 -0.48 6.87
CA LEU A 84 13.67 -0.77 7.91
C LEU A 84 14.18 -1.86 8.83
N ASN A 85 14.05 -1.65 10.13
CA ASN A 85 14.30 -2.64 11.16
C ASN A 85 12.97 -3.02 11.84
N LEU A 86 12.76 -4.31 12.05
CA LEU A 86 11.63 -4.80 12.83
C LEU A 86 12.03 -4.85 14.32
N ILE A 87 11.40 -4.01 15.15
CA ILE A 87 11.68 -3.89 16.59
C ILE A 87 10.34 -4.00 17.33
N ASN A 88 10.20 -5.01 18.16
CA ASN A 88 8.96 -5.26 18.93
C ASN A 88 7.69 -5.23 18.08
N GLY A 89 7.70 -5.96 16.96
CA GLY A 89 6.58 -6.00 16.01
C GLY A 89 6.34 -4.72 15.21
N LYS A 90 7.24 -3.73 15.31
CA LYS A 90 7.14 -2.45 14.60
C LYS A 90 8.32 -2.26 13.65
N TYR A 91 8.05 -1.89 12.42
CA TYR A 91 9.11 -1.45 11.52
C TYR A 91 9.50 -0.01 11.85
N LYS A 92 10.76 0.24 12.01
CA LYS A 92 11.34 1.56 12.25
C LYS A 92 12.41 1.83 11.20
N THR A 93 12.52 3.08 10.76
CA THR A 93 13.69 3.46 9.96
C THR A 93 14.91 3.55 10.86
N LYS A 94 16.06 3.10 10.33
CA LYS A 94 17.34 3.21 11.03
C LYS A 94 17.78 4.67 11.13
N GLU A 95 17.45 5.45 10.13
CA GLU A 95 17.84 6.85 9.99
C GLU A 95 16.60 7.76 9.99
N ILE A 96 16.78 9.01 10.39
CA ILE A 96 15.79 10.06 10.28
C ILE A 96 16.20 10.92 9.09
N PRO A 97 15.49 10.85 7.94
CA PRO A 97 15.84 11.67 6.80
C PRO A 97 15.55 13.14 7.08
N VAL A 98 16.44 14.00 6.60
CA VAL A 98 16.27 15.45 6.58
C VAL A 98 15.74 15.84 5.22
N ILE A 99 14.56 16.47 5.17
CA ILE A 99 13.89 16.78 3.90
C ILE A 99 13.57 18.26 3.83
N LYS A 100 13.79 18.85 2.64
CA LYS A 100 13.37 20.20 2.28
C LYS A 100 12.65 20.17 0.94
N GLY A 101 11.41 20.66 0.91
CA GLY A 101 10.58 20.72 -0.30
C GLY A 101 9.58 19.59 -0.42
N ASP A 102 9.20 19.26 -1.65
CA ASP A 102 8.13 18.34 -1.97
C ASP A 102 8.65 16.90 -2.07
N PHE A 103 8.03 15.97 -1.37
CA PHE A 103 8.38 14.56 -1.51
C PHE A 103 7.16 13.64 -1.51
N GLY A 104 7.33 12.47 -2.11
CA GLY A 104 6.36 11.39 -2.10
C GLY A 104 6.86 10.18 -1.32
N ILE A 105 5.93 9.34 -0.87
CA ILE A 105 6.24 8.09 -0.19
C ILE A 105 5.87 6.92 -1.10
N GLY A 106 6.75 5.94 -1.19
CA GLY A 106 6.48 4.63 -1.77
C GLY A 106 6.73 3.52 -0.77
N ILE A 107 5.86 2.52 -0.76
CA ILE A 107 5.97 1.39 0.14
C ILE A 107 5.97 0.08 -0.63
N SER A 108 6.97 -0.77 -0.37
CA SER A 108 7.00 -2.13 -0.86
C SER A 108 6.39 -3.05 0.19
N THR A 109 5.25 -3.63 -0.15
CA THR A 109 4.48 -4.47 0.76
C THR A 109 3.75 -5.56 -0.01
N PHE A 110 3.47 -6.66 0.64
CA PHE A 110 2.65 -7.76 0.16
C PHE A 110 2.01 -8.49 1.35
N ASP A 111 1.00 -9.25 1.06
CA ASP A 111 0.31 -10.08 2.01
C ASP A 111 0.43 -11.57 1.65
N ARG A 112 0.12 -12.45 2.60
CA ARG A 112 0.03 -13.89 2.42
C ARG A 112 -1.11 -14.44 3.25
N SER A 113 -1.89 -15.34 2.66
CA SER A 113 -2.89 -16.08 3.42
C SER A 113 -2.26 -17.32 4.07
N ASN A 114 -2.90 -17.84 5.12
CA ASN A 114 -2.49 -19.07 5.80
C ASN A 114 -2.31 -20.20 4.78
N ASN A 115 -1.28 -21.00 5.01
CA ASN A 115 -0.95 -22.17 4.16
C ASN A 115 -0.66 -21.84 2.68
N SER A 116 -0.47 -20.57 2.31
CA SER A 116 -0.14 -20.15 0.95
C SER A 116 1.24 -19.51 0.87
N LYS A 117 2.00 -19.86 -0.17
CA LYS A 117 3.28 -19.20 -0.51
C LYS A 117 3.08 -17.98 -1.44
N ASN A 118 1.87 -17.80 -1.95
CA ASN A 118 1.56 -16.70 -2.87
C ASN A 118 1.70 -15.35 -2.18
N LYS A 119 2.17 -14.37 -2.93
CA LYS A 119 2.22 -12.98 -2.49
C LYS A 119 1.01 -12.25 -3.06
N ASN A 120 0.09 -11.86 -2.20
CA ASN A 120 -1.10 -11.11 -2.53
C ASN A 120 -0.86 -9.61 -2.39
N GLY A 121 -1.70 -8.79 -3.02
CA GLY A 121 -1.75 -7.37 -2.74
C GLY A 121 -2.38 -7.10 -1.38
N VAL A 122 -1.98 -6.00 -0.75
CA VAL A 122 -2.63 -5.53 0.48
C VAL A 122 -3.95 -4.84 0.16
N TYR A 123 -4.91 -4.90 1.09
CA TYR A 123 -6.23 -4.32 0.90
C TYR A 123 -6.24 -2.80 1.09
N GLU A 124 -5.61 -2.31 2.16
CA GLU A 124 -5.64 -0.89 2.51
C GLU A 124 -4.24 -0.36 2.86
N ILE A 125 -3.96 0.87 2.42
CA ILE A 125 -2.79 1.65 2.84
C ILE A 125 -3.28 3.01 3.30
N LYS A 126 -2.94 3.40 4.54
CA LYS A 126 -3.18 4.73 5.10
C LYS A 126 -1.87 5.39 5.47
N ILE A 127 -1.78 6.69 5.25
CA ILE A 127 -0.68 7.53 5.76
C ILE A 127 -1.27 8.66 6.56
N TYR A 128 -0.73 8.85 7.75
CA TYR A 128 -1.02 9.98 8.61
C TYR A 128 0.22 10.85 8.73
N ILE A 129 0.02 12.15 8.63
CA ILE A 129 1.04 13.18 8.90
C ILE A 129 0.58 13.92 10.14
N ASP A 130 1.39 13.95 11.18
CA ASP A 130 1.07 14.59 12.46
C ASP A 130 -0.33 14.22 12.98
N LYS A 131 -0.67 12.94 12.91
CA LYS A 131 -1.95 12.32 13.30
C LYS A 131 -3.12 12.63 12.34
N VAL A 132 -2.94 13.46 11.32
CA VAL A 132 -3.98 13.75 10.32
C VAL A 132 -3.92 12.72 9.19
N LEU A 133 -5.06 12.11 8.85
CA LEU A 133 -5.16 11.19 7.69
C LEU A 133 -4.91 11.94 6.40
N PHE A 134 -3.76 11.72 5.81
CA PHE A 134 -3.27 12.39 4.61
C PHE A 134 -3.56 11.62 3.33
N TYR A 135 -3.43 10.29 3.39
CA TYR A 135 -3.59 9.40 2.25
C TYR A 135 -4.32 8.12 2.67
N LYS A 136 -5.23 7.65 1.82
CA LYS A 136 -5.92 6.36 1.97
C LYS A 136 -6.19 5.74 0.60
N PHE A 137 -5.70 4.53 0.39
CA PHE A 137 -5.94 3.71 -0.78
C PHE A 137 -6.60 2.41 -0.36
N ILE A 138 -7.65 1.98 -1.09
CA ILE A 138 -8.35 0.71 -0.83
C ILE A 138 -8.46 -0.08 -2.14
N ALA A 139 -8.06 -1.35 -2.09
CA ALA A 139 -8.23 -2.30 -3.20
C ALA A 139 -9.59 -3.02 -3.10
N ASP A 140 -10.68 -2.24 -3.07
CA ASP A 140 -12.06 -2.74 -2.96
C ASP A 140 -12.67 -3.13 -4.31
N LYS A 141 -12.41 -2.34 -5.33
CA LYS A 141 -12.97 -2.50 -6.69
C LYS A 141 -11.92 -2.18 -7.74
N LEU A 142 -11.95 -2.90 -8.85
CA LEU A 142 -11.01 -2.73 -9.95
C LEU A 142 -11.77 -2.54 -11.26
N ASN A 143 -11.96 -1.30 -11.70
CA ASN A 143 -12.61 -1.00 -12.95
C ASN A 143 -11.66 -1.23 -14.13
N PHE A 144 -11.99 -2.14 -15.04
CA PHE A 144 -11.18 -2.48 -16.22
C PHE A 144 -10.83 -1.26 -17.09
N ASN A 145 -11.71 -0.28 -17.18
CA ASN A 145 -11.44 0.95 -17.94
C ASN A 145 -10.32 1.81 -17.34
N THR A 146 -9.98 1.58 -16.08
CA THR A 146 -8.95 2.35 -15.36
C THR A 146 -7.81 1.50 -14.84
N THR A 147 -7.82 0.17 -15.00
CA THR A 147 -6.77 -0.72 -14.48
C THR A 147 -5.39 -0.39 -15.03
N ARG A 148 -5.28 0.10 -16.28
CA ARG A 148 -4.00 0.52 -16.86
C ARG A 148 -3.26 1.58 -16.04
N TYR A 149 -3.99 2.39 -15.26
CA TYR A 149 -3.39 3.42 -14.39
C TYR A 149 -2.65 2.84 -13.18
N ILE A 150 -2.77 1.54 -12.91
CA ILE A 150 -1.97 0.83 -11.91
C ILE A 150 -0.47 0.92 -12.22
N ASN A 151 -0.11 1.03 -13.51
CA ASN A 151 1.28 1.17 -13.93
C ASN A 151 1.90 2.51 -13.48
N ALA A 152 1.07 3.54 -13.23
CA ALA A 152 1.53 4.79 -12.63
C ALA A 152 1.50 4.74 -11.09
N TYR A 153 0.69 3.86 -10.51
CA TYR A 153 0.63 3.62 -9.07
C TYR A 153 1.85 2.82 -8.58
N ILE A 154 2.31 1.86 -9.37
CA ILE A 154 3.53 1.10 -9.07
C ILE A 154 4.75 1.86 -9.62
N ASP A 155 5.86 1.82 -8.89
CA ASP A 155 7.14 2.30 -9.41
C ASP A 155 7.63 1.36 -10.51
N TYR A 156 7.38 1.73 -11.75
CA TYR A 156 7.74 0.91 -12.91
C TYR A 156 9.25 0.69 -13.01
N LYS A 157 10.05 1.72 -12.76
CA LYS A 157 11.52 1.65 -12.84
C LYS A 157 12.06 0.61 -11.86
N GLU A 158 11.72 0.74 -10.58
CA GLU A 158 12.15 -0.21 -9.55
C GLU A 158 11.67 -1.63 -9.83
N ASN A 159 10.42 -1.76 -10.28
CA ASN A 159 9.86 -3.08 -10.62
C ASN A 159 10.59 -3.75 -11.79
N LYS A 160 10.99 -3.00 -12.80
CA LYS A 160 11.71 -3.54 -13.96
C LYS A 160 13.18 -3.84 -13.65
N THR A 161 13.86 -2.92 -12.98
CA THR A 161 15.31 -3.01 -12.71
C THR A 161 15.61 -3.94 -11.53
N ASN A 162 14.95 -3.72 -10.40
CA ASN A 162 15.27 -4.37 -9.13
C ASN A 162 14.24 -5.44 -8.71
N LYS A 163 13.18 -5.65 -9.51
CA LYS A 163 12.06 -6.56 -9.21
C LYS A 163 11.35 -6.22 -7.89
N ILE A 164 11.43 -4.96 -7.46
CA ILE A 164 10.79 -4.45 -6.23
C ILE A 164 9.58 -3.62 -6.62
N LYS A 165 8.41 -4.01 -6.11
CA LYS A 165 7.16 -3.28 -6.33
C LYS A 165 6.96 -2.27 -5.20
N TYR A 166 7.20 -0.99 -5.47
CA TYR A 166 6.80 0.11 -4.58
C TYR A 166 5.43 0.64 -5.00
N HIS A 167 4.48 0.66 -4.09
CA HIS A 167 3.22 1.36 -4.21
C HIS A 167 3.45 2.84 -3.94
N LYS A 168 3.29 3.68 -4.95
CA LYS A 168 3.41 5.14 -4.80
C LYS A 168 2.19 5.66 -4.05
N CYS A 169 2.40 6.15 -2.85
CA CYS A 169 1.35 6.76 -2.03
C CYS A 169 1.09 8.22 -2.41
N PHE A 170 1.32 8.56 -3.66
CA PHE A 170 0.98 9.82 -4.29
C PHE A 170 0.46 9.56 -5.71
N ARG A 171 -0.26 10.53 -6.25
CA ARG A 171 -0.98 10.38 -7.51
C ARG A 171 -0.51 11.41 -8.52
N TYR A 172 -0.18 10.95 -9.72
CA TYR A 172 0.00 11.84 -10.87
C TYR A 172 -1.36 12.39 -11.34
N ASN A 173 -1.39 13.61 -11.83
CA ASN A 173 -2.63 14.32 -12.22
C ASN A 173 -3.53 13.53 -13.17
N ASN A 174 -2.95 12.75 -14.08
CA ASN A 174 -3.68 11.97 -15.07
C ASN A 174 -4.06 10.55 -14.59
N ASN A 175 -3.75 10.16 -13.36
CA ASN A 175 -4.13 8.85 -12.83
C ASN A 175 -5.60 8.83 -12.43
N LYS A 176 -6.42 8.03 -13.14
CA LYS A 176 -7.88 7.93 -12.97
C LYS A 176 -8.33 6.77 -12.09
N LEU A 177 -7.44 6.11 -11.34
CA LEU A 177 -7.83 5.08 -10.38
C LEU A 177 -8.81 5.64 -9.36
N LYS A 178 -9.86 4.87 -9.07
CA LYS A 178 -10.90 5.22 -8.08
C LYS A 178 -10.59 4.68 -6.66
N ASN A 179 -9.46 4.04 -6.50
CA ASN A 179 -9.02 3.41 -5.27
C ASN A 179 -8.49 4.42 -4.23
N TYR A 180 -8.16 5.64 -4.63
CA TYR A 180 -7.76 6.72 -3.72
C TYR A 180 -8.99 7.25 -2.98
N LYS A 181 -9.21 6.83 -1.73
CA LYS A 181 -10.36 7.24 -0.91
C LYS A 181 -10.13 8.54 -0.15
N LYS A 182 -8.87 8.85 0.16
CA LYS A 182 -8.42 10.12 0.72
C LYS A 182 -7.05 10.44 0.13
N ILE A 183 -6.87 11.64 -0.35
CA ILE A 183 -5.57 12.08 -0.85
C ILE A 183 -5.50 13.61 -0.78
N ILE A 184 -4.64 14.12 0.09
CA ILE A 184 -4.37 15.54 0.25
C ILE A 184 -3.18 15.88 -0.64
N ASN A 185 -3.21 17.00 -1.34
CA ASN A 185 -2.14 17.48 -2.22
C ASN A 185 -1.59 16.38 -3.15
N ASN A 186 -2.48 15.58 -3.75
CA ASN A 186 -2.09 14.40 -4.55
C ASN A 186 -1.13 13.42 -3.84
N GLY A 187 -1.08 13.41 -2.52
CA GLY A 187 -0.15 12.57 -1.73
C GLY A 187 1.28 13.12 -1.68
N ILE A 188 1.50 14.32 -2.18
CA ILE A 188 2.78 15.00 -2.11
C ILE A 188 2.85 15.77 -0.79
N ILE A 189 3.86 15.46 0.00
CA ILE A 189 4.11 16.09 1.29
C ILE A 189 5.10 17.23 1.07
N ASN A 190 4.71 18.43 1.51
CA ASN A 190 5.57 19.61 1.44
C ASN A 190 6.14 19.88 2.82
N VAL A 191 7.45 20.03 2.91
CA VAL A 191 8.17 20.34 4.14
C VAL A 191 9.01 21.58 3.90
N ASN A 192 8.50 22.71 4.41
CA ASN A 192 9.15 24.02 4.30
C ASN A 192 9.41 24.67 5.66
N ASP A 193 9.12 23.97 6.75
CA ASP A 193 9.43 24.41 8.10
C ASP A 193 10.64 23.67 8.69
N SER A 194 11.06 24.06 9.86
CA SER A 194 12.14 23.42 10.62
C SER A 194 11.62 22.44 11.67
N ASN A 195 10.32 22.13 11.63
CA ASN A 195 9.71 21.26 12.61
C ASN A 195 9.96 19.80 12.26
N MET A 196 9.69 18.97 13.23
CA MET A 196 9.68 17.55 13.04
C MET A 196 8.27 17.06 12.82
N HIS A 197 8.09 16.32 11.73
CA HIS A 197 6.83 15.73 11.37
C HIS A 197 6.78 14.22 11.67
N HIS A 198 5.63 13.77 12.14
CA HIS A 198 5.35 12.38 12.41
C HIS A 198 4.58 11.75 11.25
N VAL A 199 5.19 10.80 10.54
CA VAL A 199 4.51 10.02 9.50
C VAL A 199 4.20 8.63 10.04
N LYS A 200 2.91 8.27 10.11
CA LYS A 200 2.43 6.94 10.45
C LYS A 200 1.87 6.27 9.19
N ILE A 201 2.32 5.07 8.86
CA ILE A 201 1.76 4.25 7.78
C ILE A 201 1.05 3.04 8.38
N GLU A 202 -0.19 2.84 8.02
CA GLU A 202 -0.98 1.65 8.36
C GLU A 202 -1.24 0.86 7.08
N ILE A 203 -1.03 -0.45 7.16
CA ILE A 203 -1.31 -1.38 6.07
C ILE A 203 -2.14 -2.50 6.64
N SER A 204 -3.24 -2.81 5.99
CA SER A 204 -4.12 -3.90 6.41
C SER A 204 -4.54 -4.77 5.23
N ASP A 205 -4.85 -6.03 5.53
CA ASP A 205 -5.67 -6.87 4.70
C ASP A 205 -7.16 -6.54 4.87
N ILE A 206 -8.03 -7.31 4.25
CA ILE A 206 -9.47 -7.12 4.34
C ILE A 206 -10.06 -7.65 5.64
N ASN A 207 -9.43 -8.62 6.27
CA ASN A 207 -9.83 -9.19 7.54
C ASN A 207 -9.41 -8.23 8.65
N LYS A 208 -10.29 -7.33 9.05
CA LYS A 208 -10.04 -6.27 10.05
C LYS A 208 -9.48 -6.74 11.39
N ALA A 209 -9.52 -8.04 11.68
CA ALA A 209 -8.87 -8.65 12.84
C ALA A 209 -7.34 -8.45 12.83
N HIS A 210 -6.77 -8.15 11.68
CA HIS A 210 -5.33 -7.98 11.46
C HIS A 210 -4.96 -6.58 10.98
N GLU A 211 -5.68 -5.55 11.41
CA GLU A 211 -5.23 -4.17 11.22
C GLU A 211 -3.85 -4.01 11.86
N LEU A 212 -2.85 -4.23 11.05
CA LEU A 212 -1.50 -3.90 11.43
C LEU A 212 -1.37 -2.38 11.42
N GLN A 213 -1.62 -1.79 12.58
CA GLN A 213 -1.30 -0.40 12.81
C GLN A 213 0.21 -0.23 12.75
N LYS A 214 0.70 0.10 11.57
CA LYS A 214 2.12 0.36 11.31
C LYS A 214 2.32 1.86 11.37
N GLY A 215 2.70 2.34 12.55
CA GLY A 215 2.99 3.74 12.75
C GLY A 215 4.43 4.06 12.39
N ILE A 216 4.62 5.08 11.58
CA ILE A 216 5.92 5.71 11.40
C ILE A 216 5.98 6.90 12.34
N LEU A 217 6.87 6.84 13.32
CA LEU A 217 7.11 7.94 14.22
C LEU A 217 8.27 8.77 13.69
N ILE A 218 8.01 10.04 13.49
CA ILE A 218 9.05 11.03 13.14
C ILE A 218 9.40 11.78 14.40
N LYS A 219 10.64 11.74 14.84
CA LYS A 219 11.07 12.45 16.04
C LYS A 219 12.01 13.60 15.65
N LYS A 220 11.88 14.70 16.38
CA LYS A 220 12.62 15.95 16.25
C LYS A 220 14.13 15.72 16.32
N GLY A 221 14.87 16.02 15.28
CA GLY A 221 16.31 16.14 15.28
C GLY A 221 16.71 17.59 15.38
N LEU A 222 17.31 17.98 16.47
CA LEU A 222 18.16 19.16 16.47
C LEU A 222 19.38 18.80 15.63
N ALA A 223 19.59 19.50 14.53
CA ALA A 223 20.86 19.48 13.85
C ALA A 223 21.88 20.15 14.78
N SER A 224 22.65 19.32 15.49
CA SER A 224 23.89 19.79 16.11
C SER A 224 24.97 19.82 15.04
N GLY A 225 25.14 20.94 14.44
CA GLY A 225 26.19 21.21 13.46
C GLY A 225 25.90 22.50 12.73
N ASN A 226 26.82 23.43 12.80
CA ASN A 226 26.78 24.72 12.14
C ASN A 226 26.45 24.57 10.65
N LEU A 227 25.17 24.64 10.30
CA LEU A 227 24.72 24.85 8.93
C LEU A 227 24.16 26.25 8.86
N THR A 228 24.90 27.12 8.19
CA THR A 228 24.55 28.49 7.85
C THR A 228 23.41 28.60 6.83
N ASN A 229 22.42 27.71 6.91
CA ASN A 229 21.21 27.82 6.11
C ASN A 229 20.00 27.30 6.93
N PRO A 230 19.07 28.17 7.26
CA PRO A 230 17.94 27.82 8.11
C PRO A 230 16.86 27.20 7.27
N ILE A 231 16.42 26.05 7.54
CA ILE A 231 15.24 25.33 7.03
C ILE A 231 15.60 23.97 6.43
N SER A 232 15.84 23.01 7.29
CA SER A 232 15.73 21.59 6.96
C SER A 232 15.00 20.87 8.09
N ALA A 233 13.91 20.20 7.77
CA ALA A 233 13.13 19.40 8.70
C ALA A 233 13.61 17.96 8.71
N GLY A 234 13.75 17.38 9.90
CA GLY A 234 14.10 15.96 10.07
C GLY A 234 12.83 15.08 10.13
N ILE A 235 12.81 14.01 9.36
CA ILE A 235 11.67 13.07 9.31
C ILE A 235 12.11 11.70 9.82
N LYS A 236 11.50 11.23 10.93
CA LYS A 236 11.70 9.90 11.48
C LYS A 236 10.53 9.00 11.13
N PHE A 237 10.81 7.88 10.50
CA PHE A 237 9.81 6.90 10.12
C PHE A 237 9.82 5.71 11.10
N VAL A 238 8.68 5.45 11.73
CA VAL A 238 8.45 4.27 12.56
C VAL A 238 7.20 3.55 12.03
N LEU A 239 7.37 2.29 11.64
CA LEU A 239 6.27 1.44 11.18
C LEU A 239 5.92 0.43 12.30
N ASP A 240 4.72 0.51 12.81
CA ASP A 240 4.23 -0.41 13.84
C ASP A 240 3.50 -1.60 13.21
N THR A 241 3.85 -2.81 13.60
CA THR A 241 3.29 -4.07 13.10
C THR A 241 2.60 -4.89 14.17
N ARG A 242 2.05 -4.26 15.21
CA ARG A 242 1.31 -5.05 16.19
C ARG A 242 -0.10 -5.37 15.72
N GLY A 243 -0.37 -6.67 15.57
CA GLY A 243 -1.71 -7.16 15.70
C GLY A 243 -2.20 -6.88 17.13
N ILE A 244 -3.46 -6.56 17.28
CA ILE A 244 -4.08 -6.43 18.60
C ILE A 244 -4.11 -7.84 19.19
N THR A 245 -3.10 -8.18 19.98
CA THR A 245 -3.24 -9.29 20.91
C THR A 245 -3.99 -8.76 22.13
N SER A 246 -5.24 -9.18 22.21
CA SER A 246 -6.09 -9.30 23.41
C SER A 246 -5.86 -8.28 24.52
N LEU A 247 -6.81 -7.42 24.69
CA LEU A 247 -7.23 -7.01 26.02
C LEU A 247 -7.85 -8.24 26.74
N VAL A 248 -7.16 -8.75 27.72
CA VAL A 248 -7.76 -9.37 28.90
C VAL A 248 -7.60 -8.39 30.03
#